data_be62c0d8bc8b4a548c5a67ec06ad9b82
#
_entry.id   be62c0d8bc8b4a548c5a67ec06ad9b82
#
_cell.length_a   1.000
_cell.length_b   1.000
_cell.length_c   1.000
_cell.angle_alpha   90.00
_cell.angle_beta   90.00
_cell.angle_gamma   90.00
#
_symmetry.space_group_name_H-M   'P 1'
#
loop_
_entity.id
_entity.type
_entity.pdbx_description
1 polymer ?
#
loop_
_entity_poly.entity_id
_entity_poly.type
_entity_poly.pdbx_seq_one_letter_code
_entity_poly.pdbx_strand_id
1 'polypeptide(L)'
;MTVSSGDSDLAPETTSLADGLAFSFWLPAAVAASLILAIGRLLAAAELGRIAALAAAGTFVVYAVDRLRDRDRDRQTSPRRTAFLERNLTAFRVALASAGLVLAITALGSSMESLALCAALGGLGLLHRRLKHVPALKSVYVSIAWTGVCVGLPWLAAPEATSTEALALVAVLYPTFWANLVASNLRDDEAAAPPLRALALARGALVFAIAACAFAPPALRLLAWVPVFELATLLRFRATEHYGHLAVDGALFVGALATLAHHALA
;
A
#
# COMPACT_ATOMS: atom_id res chain seq x y z
N MET A 1 39.80 32.23 -21.80
CA MET A 1 38.81 31.16 -21.81
C MET A 1 37.77 31.49 -20.73
N THR A 2 36.68 32.11 -21.13
CA THR A 2 35.57 32.50 -20.28
C THR A 2 34.63 31.32 -20.21
N VAL A 3 34.52 30.71 -19.02
CA VAL A 3 33.50 29.68 -18.73
C VAL A 3 32.17 30.42 -18.64
N SER A 4 31.33 30.22 -19.63
CA SER A 4 29.94 30.64 -19.62
C SER A 4 29.22 29.77 -18.62
N SER A 5 28.87 30.33 -17.46
CA SER A 5 27.91 29.78 -16.50
C SER A 5 26.54 29.86 -17.15
N GLY A 6 26.16 28.79 -17.84
CA GLY A 6 24.77 28.60 -18.26
C GLY A 6 23.92 28.34 -17.04
N ASP A 7 23.40 29.40 -16.39
CA ASP A 7 22.21 29.34 -15.55
C ASP A 7 21.04 28.91 -16.45
N SER A 8 20.87 27.63 -16.59
CA SER A 8 19.62 27.11 -17.11
C SER A 8 18.55 27.44 -16.07
N ASP A 9 17.83 28.54 -16.27
CA ASP A 9 16.54 28.85 -15.67
C ASP A 9 15.63 27.61 -15.85
N LEU A 10 15.70 26.72 -14.89
CA LEU A 10 14.72 25.64 -14.76
C LEU A 10 13.40 26.35 -14.45
N ALA A 11 12.64 26.65 -15.51
CA ALA A 11 11.26 27.09 -15.37
C ALA A 11 10.58 26.19 -14.34
N PRO A 12 9.80 26.73 -13.38
CA PRO A 12 9.14 25.93 -12.36
C PRO A 12 8.27 24.89 -13.08
N GLU A 13 8.69 23.63 -13.07
CA GLU A 13 7.90 22.54 -13.65
C GLU A 13 6.50 22.62 -13.02
N THR A 14 5.50 22.91 -13.83
CA THR A 14 4.10 22.97 -13.39
C THR A 14 3.74 21.60 -12.83
N THR A 15 3.21 21.58 -11.61
CA THR A 15 2.73 20.34 -10.97
C THR A 15 1.69 19.69 -11.88
N SER A 16 2.01 18.54 -12.44
CA SER A 16 1.10 17.82 -13.32
C SER A 16 0.00 17.12 -12.51
N LEU A 17 -1.15 16.85 -13.14
CA LEU A 17 -2.20 16.03 -12.54
C LEU A 17 -1.63 14.64 -12.14
N ALA A 18 -0.71 14.10 -12.93
CA ALA A 18 -0.04 12.83 -12.64
C ALA A 18 0.79 12.89 -11.34
N ASP A 19 1.47 14.02 -11.06
CA ASP A 19 2.19 14.22 -9.79
C ASP A 19 1.22 14.23 -8.61
N GLY A 20 0.08 14.92 -8.75
CA GLY A 20 -0.97 14.93 -7.73
C GLY A 20 -1.50 13.53 -7.44
N LEU A 21 -1.77 12.75 -8.46
CA LEU A 21 -2.24 11.38 -8.33
C LEU A 21 -1.17 10.44 -7.75
N ALA A 22 0.10 10.58 -8.16
CA ALA A 22 1.19 9.72 -7.73
C ALA A 22 1.66 10.00 -6.29
N PHE A 23 1.73 11.29 -5.89
CA PHE A 23 2.52 11.69 -4.72
C PHE A 23 1.68 12.19 -3.53
N SER A 24 0.35 12.25 -3.65
CA SER A 24 -0.53 12.76 -2.60
C SER A 24 -0.90 11.74 -1.51
N PHE A 25 -0.37 10.50 -1.54
CA PHE A 25 -0.62 9.39 -0.58
C PHE A 25 -2.08 8.93 -0.49
N TRP A 26 -2.98 9.47 -1.29
CA TRP A 26 -4.36 9.01 -1.34
C TRP A 26 -4.47 7.56 -1.84
N LEU A 27 -3.58 7.16 -2.76
CA LEU A 27 -3.65 5.84 -3.40
C LEU A 27 -3.37 4.70 -2.40
N PRO A 28 -2.31 4.71 -1.57
CA PRO A 28 -2.17 3.71 -0.51
C PRO A 28 -3.37 3.66 0.45
N ALA A 29 -3.94 4.81 0.82
CA ALA A 29 -5.14 4.87 1.65
C ALA A 29 -6.35 4.26 0.94
N ALA A 30 -6.54 4.54 -0.35
CA ALA A 30 -7.60 3.96 -1.17
C ALA A 30 -7.41 2.45 -1.37
N VAL A 31 -6.18 1.97 -1.54
CA VAL A 31 -5.85 0.54 -1.57
C VAL A 31 -6.29 -0.14 -0.27
N ALA A 32 -5.92 0.41 0.88
CA ALA A 32 -6.32 -0.14 2.17
C ALA A 32 -7.84 -0.20 2.32
N ALA A 33 -8.54 0.91 2.03
CA ALA A 33 -10.00 0.96 2.10
C ALA A 33 -10.67 -0.05 1.15
N SER A 34 -10.25 -0.09 -0.12
CA SER A 34 -10.87 -0.96 -1.13
C SER A 34 -10.65 -2.44 -0.85
N LEU A 35 -9.45 -2.83 -0.37
CA LEU A 35 -9.17 -4.21 0.04
C LEU A 35 -10.01 -4.60 1.26
N ILE A 36 -10.12 -3.73 2.27
CA ILE A 36 -10.97 -4.01 3.44
C ILE A 36 -12.42 -4.15 3.04
N LEU A 37 -12.92 -3.28 2.16
CA LEU A 37 -14.29 -3.40 1.64
C LEU A 37 -14.49 -4.70 0.87
N ALA A 38 -13.54 -5.08 0.00
CA ALA A 38 -13.60 -6.31 -0.76
C ALA A 38 -13.61 -7.54 0.15
N ILE A 39 -12.62 -7.66 1.04
CA ILE A 39 -12.48 -8.80 1.94
C ILE A 39 -13.64 -8.85 2.93
N GLY A 40 -14.02 -7.72 3.51
CA GLY A 40 -15.12 -7.65 4.46
C GLY A 40 -16.47 -8.02 3.84
N ARG A 41 -16.71 -7.69 2.55
CA ARG A 41 -17.89 -8.18 1.81
C ARG A 41 -17.86 -9.70 1.66
N LEU A 42 -16.71 -10.25 1.28
CA LEU A 42 -16.54 -11.71 1.10
C LEU A 42 -16.69 -12.50 2.42
N LEU A 43 -16.34 -11.89 3.55
CA LEU A 43 -16.46 -12.45 4.89
C LEU A 43 -17.77 -12.10 5.60
N ALA A 44 -18.67 -11.33 4.96
CA ALA A 44 -19.87 -10.78 5.59
C ALA A 44 -19.57 -9.98 6.88
N ALA A 45 -18.47 -9.25 6.92
CA ALA A 45 -18.03 -8.47 8.07
C ALA A 45 -18.99 -7.31 8.37
N ALA A 46 -19.18 -7.04 9.65
CA ALA A 46 -19.95 -5.89 10.12
C ALA A 46 -19.15 -4.57 9.97
N GLU A 47 -19.85 -3.45 9.99
CA GLU A 47 -19.29 -2.11 10.11
C GLU A 47 -18.21 -1.74 9.08
N LEU A 48 -18.32 -2.29 7.87
CA LEU A 48 -17.33 -2.16 6.79
C LEU A 48 -16.86 -0.73 6.54
N GLY A 49 -17.79 0.23 6.55
CA GLY A 49 -17.45 1.65 6.35
C GLY A 49 -16.48 2.17 7.41
N ARG A 50 -16.68 1.79 8.68
CA ARG A 50 -15.83 2.22 9.80
C ARG A 50 -14.44 1.60 9.74
N ILE A 51 -14.34 0.29 9.54
CA ILE A 51 -13.03 -0.37 9.47
C ILE A 51 -12.25 0.04 8.21
N ALA A 52 -12.93 0.30 7.10
CA ALA A 52 -12.29 0.84 5.89
C ALA A 52 -11.78 2.27 6.10
N ALA A 53 -12.57 3.13 6.77
CA ALA A 53 -12.14 4.48 7.12
C ALA A 53 -10.98 4.48 8.12
N LEU A 54 -11.01 3.60 9.13
CA LEU A 54 -9.93 3.40 10.10
C LEU A 54 -8.62 3.03 9.39
N ALA A 55 -8.66 2.05 8.49
CA ALA A 55 -7.49 1.59 7.74
C ALA A 55 -6.98 2.64 6.76
N ALA A 56 -7.87 3.30 6.02
CA ALA A 56 -7.49 4.37 5.09
C ALA A 56 -6.81 5.53 5.80
N ALA A 57 -7.42 6.02 6.89
CA ALA A 57 -6.87 7.12 7.68
C ALA A 57 -5.55 6.73 8.35
N GLY A 58 -5.46 5.52 8.94
CA GLY A 58 -4.23 4.99 9.52
C GLY A 58 -3.10 4.86 8.50
N THR A 59 -3.40 4.31 7.33
CA THR A 59 -2.45 4.19 6.22
C THR A 59 -1.97 5.57 5.77
N PHE A 60 -2.87 6.51 5.53
CA PHE A 60 -2.51 7.88 5.16
C PHE A 60 -1.60 8.52 6.20
N VAL A 61 -1.94 8.43 7.49
CA VAL A 61 -1.13 8.99 8.59
C VAL A 61 0.27 8.38 8.60
N VAL A 62 0.39 7.05 8.51
CA VAL A 62 1.69 6.37 8.51
C VAL A 62 2.55 6.83 7.34
N TYR A 63 2.01 6.84 6.12
CA TYR A 63 2.74 7.27 4.92
C TYR A 63 3.12 8.75 4.96
N ALA A 64 2.19 9.63 5.35
CA ALA A 64 2.46 11.06 5.43
C ALA A 64 3.53 11.39 6.49
N VAL A 65 3.45 10.77 7.68
CA VAL A 65 4.44 10.97 8.74
C VAL A 65 5.81 10.45 8.33
N ASP A 66 5.88 9.26 7.70
CA ASP A 66 7.14 8.69 7.22
C ASP A 66 7.82 9.64 6.21
N ARG A 67 7.08 10.14 5.22
CA ARG A 67 7.60 11.05 4.20
C ARG A 67 7.99 12.43 4.74
N LEU A 68 7.25 12.96 5.69
CA LEU A 68 7.63 14.22 6.34
C LEU A 68 8.92 14.09 7.16
N ARG A 69 9.15 12.90 7.75
CA ARG A 69 10.37 12.60 8.52
C ARG A 69 11.60 12.32 7.65
N ASP A 70 11.40 11.66 6.51
CA ASP A 70 12.49 11.21 5.65
C ASP A 70 12.81 12.20 4.51
N ARG A 71 12.22 13.40 4.52
CA ARG A 71 12.31 14.41 3.45
C ARG A 71 13.73 14.68 2.96
N ASP A 72 14.70 14.82 3.88
CA ASP A 72 16.09 15.14 3.50
C ASP A 72 16.77 13.98 2.76
N ARG A 73 16.45 12.74 3.13
CA ARG A 73 16.90 11.54 2.41
C ARG A 73 16.19 11.40 1.07
N ASP A 74 14.88 11.61 1.05
CA ASP A 74 14.03 11.47 -0.13
C ASP A 74 14.37 12.48 -1.25
N ARG A 75 15.00 13.62 -0.93
CA ARG A 75 15.54 14.54 -1.94
C ARG A 75 16.56 13.87 -2.88
N GLN A 76 17.30 12.87 -2.40
CA GLN A 76 18.30 12.15 -3.18
C GLN A 76 17.70 10.96 -3.94
N THR A 77 16.76 10.23 -3.32
CA THR A 77 16.22 8.97 -3.86
C THR A 77 14.91 9.14 -4.63
N SER A 78 14.14 10.20 -4.33
CA SER A 78 12.82 10.47 -4.92
C SER A 78 12.60 11.99 -5.06
N PRO A 79 13.39 12.68 -5.91
CA PRO A 79 13.43 14.15 -5.97
C PRO A 79 12.10 14.77 -6.41
N ARG A 80 11.39 14.17 -7.38
CA ARG A 80 10.10 14.68 -7.86
C ARG A 80 9.02 14.64 -6.78
N ARG A 81 8.89 13.52 -6.11
CA ARG A 81 7.96 13.35 -4.98
C ARG A 81 8.26 14.34 -3.86
N THR A 82 9.53 14.53 -3.51
CA THR A 82 9.94 15.47 -2.47
C THR A 82 9.63 16.90 -2.85
N ALA A 83 9.92 17.32 -4.09
CA ALA A 83 9.58 18.64 -4.59
C ALA A 83 8.06 18.89 -4.58
N PHE A 84 7.24 17.88 -4.95
CA PHE A 84 5.79 17.96 -4.85
C PHE A 84 5.31 18.16 -3.40
N LEU A 85 5.84 17.38 -2.46
CA LEU A 85 5.52 17.49 -1.04
C LEU A 85 5.87 18.88 -0.48
N GLU A 86 7.04 19.42 -0.82
CA GLU A 86 7.52 20.74 -0.37
C GLU A 86 6.65 21.89 -0.88
N ARG A 87 6.26 21.84 -2.15
CA ARG A 87 5.34 22.84 -2.76
C ARG A 87 3.94 22.81 -2.11
N ASN A 88 3.49 21.64 -1.66
CA ASN A 88 2.14 21.44 -1.13
C ASN A 88 2.11 21.17 0.38
N LEU A 89 3.14 21.58 1.12
CA LEU A 89 3.34 21.21 2.53
C LEU A 89 2.16 21.58 3.43
N THR A 90 1.53 22.76 3.23
CA THR A 90 0.36 23.19 3.99
C THR A 90 -0.84 22.26 3.73
N ALA A 91 -1.13 21.93 2.48
CA ALA A 91 -2.20 21.01 2.13
C ALA A 91 -1.96 19.61 2.75
N PHE A 92 -0.72 19.14 2.74
CA PHE A 92 -0.35 17.88 3.40
C PHE A 92 -0.55 17.90 4.91
N ARG A 93 -0.21 19.00 5.58
CA ARG A 93 -0.43 19.16 7.02
C ARG A 93 -1.93 19.15 7.36
N VAL A 94 -2.73 19.84 6.56
CA VAL A 94 -4.19 19.85 6.73
C VAL A 94 -4.76 18.45 6.50
N ALA A 95 -4.36 17.78 5.41
CA ALA A 95 -4.80 16.41 5.12
C ALA A 95 -4.39 15.42 6.22
N LEU A 96 -3.16 15.55 6.76
CA LEU A 96 -2.68 14.73 7.88
C LEU A 96 -3.50 14.97 9.15
N ALA A 97 -3.81 16.24 9.48
CA ALA A 97 -4.65 16.57 10.63
C ALA A 97 -6.08 16.00 10.45
N SER A 98 -6.67 16.15 9.26
CA SER A 98 -7.98 15.59 8.92
C SER A 98 -7.99 14.06 9.00
N ALA A 99 -6.97 13.39 8.46
CA ALA A 99 -6.83 11.94 8.57
C ALA A 99 -6.65 11.49 10.03
N GLY A 100 -5.87 12.23 10.83
CA GLY A 100 -5.74 11.99 12.26
C GLY A 100 -7.06 12.11 13.03
N LEU A 101 -7.90 13.09 12.67
CA LEU A 101 -9.24 13.25 13.24
C LEU A 101 -10.16 12.09 12.87
N VAL A 102 -10.18 11.69 11.58
CA VAL A 102 -10.95 10.52 11.12
C VAL A 102 -10.47 9.25 11.83
N LEU A 103 -9.16 9.06 11.95
CA LEU A 103 -8.57 7.93 12.68
C LEU A 103 -9.04 7.91 14.14
N ALA A 104 -9.02 9.06 14.84
CA ALA A 104 -9.47 9.16 16.24
C ALA A 104 -10.97 8.85 16.37
N ILE A 105 -11.83 9.42 15.51
CA ILE A 105 -13.27 9.20 15.55
C ILE A 105 -13.60 7.72 15.27
N THR A 106 -12.97 7.11 14.26
CA THR A 106 -13.23 5.70 13.92
C THR A 106 -12.68 4.76 15.00
N ALA A 107 -11.55 5.10 15.63
CA ALA A 107 -11.00 4.33 16.74
C ALA A 107 -11.93 4.30 17.96
N LEU A 108 -12.59 5.43 18.31
CA LEU A 108 -13.52 5.49 19.44
C LEU A 108 -14.70 4.50 19.33
N GLY A 109 -15.10 4.15 18.11
CA GLY A 109 -16.16 3.16 17.87
C GLY A 109 -15.65 1.74 17.59
N SER A 110 -14.33 1.49 17.63
CA SER A 110 -13.74 0.19 17.28
C SER A 110 -13.66 -0.75 18.48
N SER A 111 -13.69 -2.07 18.22
CA SER A 111 -13.48 -3.08 19.26
C SER A 111 -12.05 -3.03 19.83
N MET A 112 -11.88 -3.52 21.06
CA MET A 112 -10.56 -3.56 21.71
C MET A 112 -9.56 -4.41 20.92
N GLU A 113 -10.02 -5.50 20.29
CA GLU A 113 -9.20 -6.38 19.46
C GLU A 113 -8.69 -5.63 18.22
N SER A 114 -9.57 -4.88 17.55
CA SER A 114 -9.20 -4.04 16.41
C SER A 114 -8.19 -2.95 16.80
N LEU A 115 -8.40 -2.32 17.97
CA LEU A 115 -7.44 -1.33 18.51
C LEU A 115 -6.11 -1.96 18.89
N ALA A 116 -6.11 -3.14 19.50
CA ALA A 116 -4.90 -3.88 19.84
C ALA A 116 -4.11 -4.26 18.58
N LEU A 117 -4.80 -4.73 17.53
CA LEU A 117 -4.20 -5.01 16.24
C LEU A 117 -3.58 -3.74 15.64
N CYS A 118 -4.32 -2.63 15.59
CA CYS A 118 -3.81 -1.36 15.07
C CYS A 118 -2.60 -0.85 15.88
N ALA A 119 -2.63 -0.99 17.20
CA ALA A 119 -1.52 -0.61 18.06
C ALA A 119 -0.28 -1.47 17.83
N ALA A 120 -0.44 -2.80 17.67
CA ALA A 120 0.67 -3.70 17.34
C ALA A 120 1.30 -3.37 15.99
N LEU A 121 0.47 -3.13 14.95
CA LEU A 121 0.93 -2.76 13.61
C LEU A 121 1.53 -1.36 13.58
N GLY A 122 0.97 -0.41 14.35
CA GLY A 122 1.55 0.92 14.56
C GLY A 122 2.91 0.85 15.25
N GLY A 123 3.05 -0.01 16.26
CA GLY A 123 4.34 -0.32 16.91
C GLY A 123 5.38 -0.84 15.92
N LEU A 124 4.97 -1.75 15.01
CA LEU A 124 5.83 -2.23 13.92
C LEU A 124 6.24 -1.07 12.99
N GLY A 125 5.32 -0.15 12.70
CA GLY A 125 5.61 1.07 11.95
C GLY A 125 6.62 1.99 12.65
N LEU A 126 6.59 2.10 13.97
CA LEU A 126 7.60 2.86 14.74
C LEU A 126 8.98 2.21 14.66
N LEU A 127 9.06 0.87 14.63
CA LEU A 127 10.29 0.12 14.44
C LEU A 127 10.85 0.22 13.01
N HIS A 128 10.03 0.65 12.04
CA HIS A 128 10.40 0.81 10.64
C HIS A 128 11.74 1.54 10.47
N ARG A 129 11.93 2.65 11.18
CA ARG A 129 13.15 3.46 11.10
C ARG A 129 14.43 2.67 11.45
N ARG A 130 14.34 1.70 12.36
CA ARG A 130 15.48 0.82 12.74
C ARG A 130 15.67 -0.32 11.76
N LEU A 131 14.58 -0.83 11.18
CA LEU A 131 14.58 -2.03 10.34
C LEU A 131 14.81 -1.72 8.85
N LYS A 132 14.53 -0.49 8.40
CA LYS A 132 14.62 -0.10 6.98
C LYS A 132 16.02 -0.14 6.38
N HIS A 133 17.07 -0.23 7.21
CA HIS A 133 18.44 -0.35 6.73
C HIS A 133 18.73 -1.73 6.11
N VAL A 134 17.85 -2.71 6.31
CA VAL A 134 17.95 -4.04 5.70
C VAL A 134 16.82 -4.20 4.68
N PRO A 135 17.08 -4.00 3.37
CA PRO A 135 16.02 -3.97 2.33
C PRO A 135 15.17 -5.25 2.28
N ALA A 136 15.78 -6.43 2.44
CA ALA A 136 15.05 -7.70 2.47
C ALA A 136 14.06 -7.76 3.65
N LEU A 137 14.49 -7.29 4.83
CA LEU A 137 13.65 -7.26 6.01
C LEU A 137 12.51 -6.25 5.87
N LYS A 138 12.78 -5.09 5.22
CA LYS A 138 11.77 -4.06 4.92
C LYS A 138 10.56 -4.67 4.18
N SER A 139 10.79 -5.42 3.11
CA SER A 139 9.71 -6.06 2.34
C SER A 139 8.91 -7.03 3.20
N VAL A 140 9.55 -7.80 4.09
CA VAL A 140 8.89 -8.79 4.94
C VAL A 140 7.96 -8.12 5.96
N TYR A 141 8.48 -7.24 6.83
CA TYR A 141 7.67 -6.71 7.92
C TYR A 141 6.60 -5.71 7.44
N VAL A 142 6.85 -4.96 6.35
CA VAL A 142 5.82 -4.10 5.77
C VAL A 142 4.70 -4.92 5.15
N SER A 143 5.01 -6.06 4.49
CA SER A 143 3.98 -6.99 4.00
C SER A 143 3.18 -7.62 5.14
N ILE A 144 3.82 -7.94 6.26
CA ILE A 144 3.12 -8.41 7.48
C ILE A 144 2.15 -7.32 7.97
N ALA A 145 2.59 -6.05 8.02
CA ALA A 145 1.74 -4.96 8.46
C ALA A 145 0.53 -4.76 7.53
N TRP A 146 0.73 -4.74 6.22
CA TRP A 146 -0.34 -4.64 5.23
C TRP A 146 -1.31 -5.82 5.31
N THR A 147 -0.80 -7.05 5.39
CA THR A 147 -1.61 -8.27 5.55
C THR A 147 -2.40 -8.21 6.87
N GLY A 148 -1.74 -7.81 7.95
CA GLY A 148 -2.38 -7.64 9.26
C GLY A 148 -3.55 -6.66 9.24
N VAL A 149 -3.40 -5.51 8.58
CA VAL A 149 -4.50 -4.54 8.42
C VAL A 149 -5.61 -5.11 7.52
N CYS A 150 -5.25 -5.56 6.29
CA CYS A 150 -6.22 -5.91 5.27
C CYS A 150 -6.95 -7.24 5.55
N VAL A 151 -6.34 -8.17 6.27
CA VAL A 151 -6.98 -9.44 6.69
C VAL A 151 -7.55 -9.31 8.11
N GLY A 152 -6.74 -8.79 9.04
CA GLY A 152 -7.08 -8.82 10.46
C GLY A 152 -8.31 -7.99 10.79
N LEU A 153 -8.43 -6.75 10.28
CA LEU A 153 -9.60 -5.91 10.58
C LEU A 153 -10.91 -6.49 10.05
N PRO A 154 -11.02 -6.93 8.77
CA PRO A 154 -12.24 -7.58 8.30
C PRO A 154 -12.54 -8.90 9.02
N TRP A 155 -11.52 -9.70 9.34
CA TRP A 155 -11.70 -10.96 10.04
C TRP A 155 -12.21 -10.76 11.48
N LEU A 156 -11.69 -9.80 12.22
CA LEU A 156 -12.18 -9.44 13.56
C LEU A 156 -13.61 -8.87 13.54
N ALA A 157 -14.02 -8.26 12.42
CA ALA A 157 -15.37 -7.73 12.25
C ALA A 157 -16.36 -8.75 11.65
N ALA A 158 -15.92 -9.98 11.37
CA ALA A 158 -16.73 -11.06 10.79
C ALA A 158 -16.83 -12.23 11.80
N PRO A 159 -17.86 -12.27 12.68
CA PRO A 159 -17.97 -13.27 13.74
C PRO A 159 -18.01 -14.73 13.24
N GLU A 160 -18.53 -14.94 12.03
CA GLU A 160 -18.65 -16.26 11.41
C GLU A 160 -17.39 -16.66 10.61
N ALA A 161 -16.40 -15.75 10.47
CA ALA A 161 -15.19 -16.03 9.69
C ALA A 161 -14.32 -17.09 10.38
N THR A 162 -13.92 -18.08 9.59
CA THR A 162 -13.12 -19.21 10.06
C THR A 162 -11.61 -18.93 9.99
N SER A 163 -10.83 -19.66 10.77
CA SER A 163 -9.36 -19.63 10.66
C SER A 163 -8.87 -20.09 9.29
N THR A 164 -9.60 -20.97 8.61
CA THR A 164 -9.29 -21.42 7.25
C THR A 164 -9.39 -20.26 6.24
N GLU A 165 -10.43 -19.43 6.37
CA GLU A 165 -10.57 -18.22 5.54
C GLU A 165 -9.46 -17.21 5.82
N ALA A 166 -9.11 -16.98 7.08
CA ALA A 166 -7.99 -16.12 7.45
C ALA A 166 -6.66 -16.60 6.84
N LEU A 167 -6.39 -17.91 6.92
CA LEU A 167 -5.17 -18.49 6.33
C LEU A 167 -5.18 -18.38 4.80
N ALA A 168 -6.32 -18.61 4.15
CA ALA A 168 -6.45 -18.42 2.69
C ALA A 168 -6.18 -16.96 2.29
N LEU A 169 -6.73 -15.99 3.03
CA LEU A 169 -6.49 -14.57 2.81
C LEU A 169 -5.00 -14.21 2.97
N VAL A 170 -4.34 -14.72 4.01
CA VAL A 170 -2.90 -14.53 4.23
C VAL A 170 -2.09 -15.14 3.10
N ALA A 171 -2.44 -16.36 2.64
CA ALA A 171 -1.75 -17.05 1.54
C ALA A 171 -1.85 -16.30 0.21
N VAL A 172 -2.91 -15.52 -0.01
CA VAL A 172 -3.09 -14.68 -1.20
C VAL A 172 -2.43 -13.32 -1.02
N LEU A 173 -2.71 -12.62 0.08
CA LEU A 173 -2.35 -11.20 0.20
C LEU A 173 -0.91 -10.97 0.65
N TYR A 174 -0.36 -11.82 1.52
CA TYR A 174 1.03 -11.64 1.95
C TYR A 174 2.03 -11.70 0.78
N PRO A 175 2.02 -12.73 -0.09
CA PRO A 175 2.92 -12.75 -1.25
C PRO A 175 2.62 -11.64 -2.25
N THR A 176 1.35 -11.19 -2.36
CA THR A 176 0.98 -10.07 -3.22
C THR A 176 1.59 -8.76 -2.72
N PHE A 177 1.45 -8.44 -1.42
CA PHE A 177 2.08 -7.25 -0.84
C PHE A 177 3.61 -7.33 -0.85
N TRP A 178 4.16 -8.52 -0.63
CA TRP A 178 5.60 -8.70 -0.72
C TRP A 178 6.13 -8.42 -2.13
N ALA A 179 5.43 -8.87 -3.16
CA ALA A 179 5.79 -8.60 -4.55
C ALA A 179 5.70 -7.09 -4.90
N ASN A 180 4.64 -6.41 -4.44
CA ASN A 180 4.48 -4.96 -4.58
C ASN A 180 5.64 -4.20 -3.92
N LEU A 181 6.01 -4.57 -2.70
CA LEU A 181 7.11 -3.94 -1.96
C LEU A 181 8.49 -4.21 -2.57
N VAL A 182 8.72 -5.40 -3.14
CA VAL A 182 9.94 -5.68 -3.90
C VAL A 182 10.02 -4.75 -5.11
N ALA A 183 8.92 -4.55 -5.84
CA ALA A 183 8.85 -3.62 -6.97
C ALA A 183 9.09 -2.17 -6.53
N SER A 184 8.51 -1.76 -5.40
CA SER A 184 8.71 -0.43 -4.82
C SER A 184 10.17 -0.19 -4.40
N ASN A 185 10.83 -1.19 -3.80
CA ASN A 185 12.26 -1.08 -3.45
C ASN A 185 13.15 -0.98 -4.70
N LEU A 186 12.79 -1.67 -5.80
CA LEU A 186 13.50 -1.54 -7.07
C LEU A 186 13.36 -0.14 -7.66
N ARG A 187 12.19 0.48 -7.53
CA ARG A 187 11.94 1.87 -7.94
C ARG A 187 12.82 2.85 -7.17
N ASP A 188 12.94 2.65 -5.86
CA ASP A 188 13.65 3.53 -4.94
C ASP A 188 15.18 3.21 -4.87
N ASP A 189 15.67 2.30 -5.73
CA ASP A 189 17.05 1.78 -5.74
C ASP A 189 17.50 1.18 -4.39
N GLU A 190 16.55 0.60 -3.67
CA GLU A 190 16.75 -0.04 -2.36
C GLU A 190 16.60 -1.58 -2.44
N ALA A 191 16.87 -2.19 -3.60
CA ALA A 191 16.68 -3.60 -3.79
C ALA A 191 17.69 -4.47 -3.05
N ALA A 192 17.21 -5.55 -2.45
CA ALA A 192 18.05 -6.56 -1.77
C ALA A 192 18.75 -7.52 -2.75
N ALA A 193 18.41 -7.49 -4.03
CA ALA A 193 18.92 -8.38 -5.06
C ALA A 193 18.98 -7.68 -6.42
N PRO A 194 19.78 -8.17 -7.39
CA PRO A 194 19.79 -7.64 -8.75
C PRO A 194 18.37 -7.55 -9.33
N PRO A 195 18.02 -6.49 -10.09
CA PRO A 195 16.64 -6.20 -10.51
C PRO A 195 15.92 -7.36 -11.19
N LEU A 196 16.60 -8.05 -12.12
CA LEU A 196 16.00 -9.21 -12.82
C LEU A 196 15.63 -10.34 -11.87
N ARG A 197 16.49 -10.64 -10.89
CA ARG A 197 16.23 -11.69 -9.89
C ARG A 197 15.12 -11.29 -8.93
N ALA A 198 15.14 -10.04 -8.47
CA ALA A 198 14.09 -9.51 -7.59
C ALA A 198 12.72 -9.55 -8.27
N LEU A 199 12.62 -9.12 -9.54
CA LEU A 199 11.38 -9.19 -10.31
C LEU A 199 10.92 -10.62 -10.57
N ALA A 200 11.84 -11.56 -10.86
CA ALA A 200 11.49 -12.96 -11.03
C ALA A 200 10.89 -13.56 -9.77
N LEU A 201 11.46 -13.26 -8.60
CA LEU A 201 10.93 -13.69 -7.30
C LEU A 201 9.57 -13.06 -7.01
N ALA A 202 9.40 -11.75 -7.26
CA ALA A 202 8.13 -11.06 -7.09
C ALA A 202 7.02 -11.65 -7.98
N ARG A 203 7.31 -11.91 -9.26
CA ARG A 203 6.38 -12.57 -10.18
C ARG A 203 6.04 -13.99 -9.73
N GLY A 204 7.03 -14.75 -9.25
CA GLY A 204 6.81 -16.09 -8.68
C GLY A 204 5.88 -16.06 -7.47
N ALA A 205 6.03 -15.07 -6.58
CA ALA A 205 5.14 -14.88 -5.43
C ALA A 205 3.69 -14.58 -5.86
N LEU A 206 3.51 -13.78 -6.94
CA LEU A 206 2.17 -13.50 -7.48
C LEU A 206 1.53 -14.72 -8.15
N VAL A 207 2.32 -15.53 -8.86
CA VAL A 207 1.84 -16.81 -9.42
C VAL A 207 1.40 -17.74 -8.29
N PHE A 208 2.16 -17.79 -7.20
CA PHE A 208 1.77 -18.55 -6.00
C PHE A 208 0.46 -18.01 -5.40
N ALA A 209 0.31 -16.67 -5.26
CA ALA A 209 -0.91 -16.05 -4.75
C ALA A 209 -2.15 -16.39 -5.61
N ILE A 210 -2.01 -16.35 -6.94
CA ILE A 210 -3.07 -16.74 -7.87
C ILE A 210 -3.42 -18.22 -7.70
N ALA A 211 -2.43 -19.11 -7.61
CA ALA A 211 -2.65 -20.53 -7.36
C ALA A 211 -3.33 -20.77 -6.01
N ALA A 212 -2.94 -20.04 -4.96
CA ALA A 212 -3.58 -20.13 -3.65
C ALA A 212 -5.09 -19.78 -3.69
N CYS A 213 -5.49 -18.85 -4.56
CA CYS A 213 -6.93 -18.55 -4.77
C CYS A 213 -7.71 -19.77 -5.30
N ALA A 214 -7.12 -20.63 -6.08
CA ALA A 214 -7.81 -21.82 -6.59
C ALA A 214 -8.18 -22.81 -5.47
N PHE A 215 -7.40 -22.84 -4.40
CA PHE A 215 -7.63 -23.69 -3.23
C PHE A 215 -8.38 -22.97 -2.09
N ALA A 216 -8.66 -21.68 -2.23
CA ALA A 216 -9.41 -20.91 -1.26
C ALA A 216 -10.91 -21.29 -1.26
N PRO A 217 -11.64 -21.02 -0.18
CA PRO A 217 -13.10 -21.08 -0.16
C PRO A 217 -13.71 -20.32 -1.36
N PRO A 218 -14.84 -20.80 -1.92
CA PRO A 218 -15.37 -20.30 -3.20
C PRO A 218 -15.51 -18.77 -3.27
N ALA A 219 -16.05 -18.14 -2.22
CA ALA A 219 -16.21 -16.70 -2.15
C ALA A 219 -14.84 -15.95 -2.25
N LEU A 220 -13.80 -16.47 -1.61
CA LEU A 220 -12.48 -15.86 -1.56
C LEU A 220 -11.68 -15.99 -2.88
N ARG A 221 -12.10 -16.87 -3.80
CA ARG A 221 -11.45 -17.00 -5.12
C ARG A 221 -11.52 -15.71 -5.94
N LEU A 222 -12.51 -14.87 -5.68
CA LEU A 222 -12.65 -13.57 -6.35
C LEU A 222 -11.46 -12.64 -6.08
N LEU A 223 -10.73 -12.83 -4.96
CA LEU A 223 -9.51 -12.08 -4.67
C LEU A 223 -8.37 -12.34 -5.67
N ALA A 224 -8.48 -13.33 -6.55
CA ALA A 224 -7.51 -13.57 -7.62
C ALA A 224 -7.29 -12.32 -8.52
N TRP A 225 -8.27 -11.44 -8.62
CA TRP A 225 -8.10 -10.18 -9.36
C TRP A 225 -6.94 -9.34 -8.83
N VAL A 226 -6.70 -9.34 -7.51
CA VAL A 226 -5.63 -8.53 -6.89
C VAL A 226 -4.24 -8.97 -7.38
N PRO A 227 -3.79 -10.22 -7.17
CA PRO A 227 -2.48 -10.65 -7.67
C PRO A 227 -2.42 -10.74 -9.21
N VAL A 228 -3.54 -10.90 -9.93
CA VAL A 228 -3.57 -10.92 -11.40
C VAL A 228 -3.23 -9.53 -11.95
N PHE A 229 -3.88 -8.46 -11.48
CA PHE A 229 -3.57 -7.10 -11.91
C PHE A 229 -2.13 -6.71 -11.53
N GLU A 230 -1.69 -7.09 -10.32
CA GLU A 230 -0.31 -6.84 -9.87
C GLU A 230 0.70 -7.57 -10.76
N LEU A 231 0.46 -8.84 -11.10
CA LEU A 231 1.33 -9.60 -12.00
C LEU A 231 1.39 -8.96 -13.39
N ALA A 232 0.24 -8.58 -13.97
CA ALA A 232 0.18 -7.91 -15.27
C ALA A 232 1.02 -6.62 -15.28
N THR A 233 0.99 -5.88 -14.18
CA THR A 233 1.79 -4.68 -14.00
C THR A 233 3.28 -5.00 -13.88
N LEU A 234 3.66 -6.00 -13.07
CA LEU A 234 5.07 -6.37 -12.90
C LEU A 234 5.68 -7.01 -14.16
N LEU A 235 4.89 -7.58 -15.07
CA LEU A 235 5.37 -8.05 -16.36
C LEU A 235 5.89 -6.90 -17.25
N ARG A 236 5.37 -5.68 -17.04
CA ARG A 236 5.75 -4.45 -17.76
C ARG A 236 6.50 -3.45 -16.88
N PHE A 237 7.10 -3.92 -15.79
CA PHE A 237 7.70 -3.08 -14.77
C PHE A 237 8.70 -2.05 -15.35
N ARG A 238 8.60 -0.83 -14.86
CA ARG A 238 9.52 0.29 -15.14
C ARG A 238 9.94 0.94 -13.82
N ALA A 239 11.24 1.06 -13.58
CA ALA A 239 11.78 1.68 -12.38
C ALA A 239 11.68 3.21 -12.44
N THR A 240 10.46 3.76 -12.39
CA THR A 240 10.20 5.20 -12.32
C THR A 240 9.23 5.50 -11.18
N GLU A 241 9.36 6.71 -10.57
CA GLU A 241 8.51 7.12 -9.44
C GLU A 241 7.01 7.02 -9.79
N HIS A 242 6.60 7.55 -10.95
CA HIS A 242 5.20 7.50 -11.38
C HIS A 242 4.70 6.08 -11.62
N TYR A 243 5.49 5.24 -12.30
CA TYR A 243 5.08 3.88 -12.56
C TYR A 243 4.89 3.08 -11.27
N GLY A 244 5.81 3.21 -10.32
CA GLY A 244 5.71 2.55 -9.02
C GLY A 244 4.45 2.96 -8.26
N HIS A 245 4.17 4.27 -8.19
CA HIS A 245 3.01 4.75 -7.44
C HIS A 245 1.68 4.56 -8.17
N LEU A 246 1.62 4.82 -9.49
CA LEU A 246 0.35 4.76 -10.22
C LEU A 246 0.04 3.37 -10.76
N ALA A 247 1.03 2.65 -11.28
CA ALA A 247 0.78 1.36 -11.89
C ALA A 247 0.85 0.22 -10.86
N VAL A 248 1.91 0.17 -10.03
CA VAL A 248 2.10 -0.92 -9.07
C VAL A 248 1.09 -0.81 -7.92
N ASP A 249 1.05 0.32 -7.20
CA ASP A 249 0.04 0.50 -6.13
C ASP A 249 -1.39 0.56 -6.70
N GLY A 250 -1.55 1.13 -7.91
CA GLY A 250 -2.83 1.18 -8.62
C GLY A 250 -3.38 -0.19 -9.01
N ALA A 251 -2.53 -1.17 -9.28
CA ALA A 251 -2.94 -2.54 -9.58
C ALA A 251 -3.67 -3.19 -8.40
N LEU A 252 -3.18 -2.99 -7.18
CA LEU A 252 -3.86 -3.45 -5.96
C LEU A 252 -5.25 -2.83 -5.82
N PHE A 253 -5.36 -1.51 -6.07
CA PHE A 253 -6.63 -0.79 -6.02
C PHE A 253 -7.63 -1.32 -7.06
N VAL A 254 -7.20 -1.43 -8.32
CA VAL A 254 -8.05 -1.94 -9.41
C VAL A 254 -8.45 -3.40 -9.16
N GLY A 255 -7.54 -4.24 -8.67
CA GLY A 255 -7.82 -5.61 -8.29
C GLY A 255 -8.88 -5.72 -7.19
N ALA A 256 -8.80 -4.86 -6.16
CA ALA A 256 -9.82 -4.80 -5.11
C ALA A 256 -11.19 -4.34 -5.65
N LEU A 257 -11.21 -3.32 -6.52
CA LEU A 257 -12.46 -2.87 -7.18
C LEU A 257 -13.05 -3.94 -8.09
N ALA A 258 -12.22 -4.67 -8.85
CA ALA A 258 -12.67 -5.79 -9.67
C ALA A 258 -13.28 -6.91 -8.83
N THR A 259 -12.69 -7.21 -7.66
CA THR A 259 -13.24 -8.16 -6.69
C THR A 259 -14.62 -7.71 -6.21
N LEU A 260 -14.77 -6.44 -5.81
CA LEU A 260 -16.06 -5.88 -5.37
C LEU A 260 -17.12 -5.90 -6.48
N ALA A 261 -16.74 -5.49 -7.68
CA ALA A 261 -17.65 -5.48 -8.82
C ALA A 261 -18.12 -6.89 -9.18
N HIS A 262 -17.21 -7.86 -9.22
CA HIS A 262 -17.55 -9.25 -9.51
C HIS A 262 -18.50 -9.83 -8.43
N HIS A 263 -18.20 -9.60 -7.15
CA HIS A 263 -19.05 -10.03 -6.03
C HIS A 263 -20.46 -9.41 -6.09
N ALA A 264 -20.58 -8.18 -6.54
CA ALA A 264 -21.89 -7.52 -6.67
C ALA A 264 -22.73 -8.03 -7.85
N LEU A 265 -22.11 -8.69 -8.83
CA LEU A 265 -22.76 -9.25 -10.02
C LEU A 265 -23.07 -10.75 -9.89
N ALA A 266 -22.46 -11.43 -8.92
CA ALA A 266 -22.63 -12.87 -8.64
C ALA A 266 -23.78 -13.12 -7.67
#